data_7a6d9e3eb87c17267dae8bbfa96c82bb
#
_entry.id   7a6d9e3eb87c17267dae8bbfa96c82bb
#
_cell.length_a   1.000
_cell.length_b   1.000
_cell.length_c   1.000
_cell.angle_alpha   90.00
_cell.angle_beta   90.00
_cell.angle_gamma   90.00
#
_symmetry.space_group_name_H-M   'P 1'
#
loop_
_entity.id
_entity.type
_entity.pdbx_description
1 polymer ?
#
loop_
_entity_poly.entity_id
_entity_poly.type
_entity_poly.pdbx_seq_one_letter_code
_entity_poly.pdbx_strand_id
1 'polypeptide(L)'
;GTIYPDVVESGTGSAVIKSHHNVGGLPKDLGFSGVVEPLRYLFKDEVRKLGLLLGLPESLVNRQPFPGPGLSVRVLGEITREKLAILRPADAIVREEIGKCGCRADQYFAVLTGVKSVGVMGDGRTYDYTVAVRCVETSDFMTCVFAPLPWDVLRRISSRITNEVRGINRVVYDITSKPPATIEWE
;
A
#
# COMPACT_ATOMS: atom_id res chain seq x y z
N GLY A 1 -3.32 -13.48 9.46
CA GLY A 1 -4.18 -14.66 9.45
C GLY A 1 -5.27 -14.50 8.41
N THR A 2 -5.89 -15.62 8.05
CA THR A 2 -7.02 -15.67 7.11
C THR A 2 -8.25 -15.03 7.75
N ILE A 3 -8.94 -14.17 7.01
CA ILE A 3 -10.23 -13.56 7.40
C ILE A 3 -11.30 -13.92 6.38
N TYR A 4 -12.56 -13.64 6.68
CA TYR A 4 -13.69 -14.10 5.85
C TYR A 4 -13.63 -13.65 4.38
N PRO A 5 -13.25 -12.42 4.02
CA PRO A 5 -13.06 -12.03 2.63
C PRO A 5 -12.07 -12.92 1.86
N ASP A 6 -10.99 -13.38 2.51
CA ASP A 6 -10.01 -14.27 1.87
C ASP A 6 -10.64 -15.64 1.53
N VAL A 7 -11.57 -16.11 2.36
CA VAL A 7 -12.29 -17.37 2.15
C VAL A 7 -13.28 -17.25 0.98
N VAL A 8 -14.02 -16.14 0.92
CA VAL A 8 -15.03 -15.91 -0.13
C VAL A 8 -14.37 -15.68 -1.49
N GLU A 9 -13.31 -14.89 -1.55
CA GLU A 9 -12.56 -14.58 -2.79
C GLU A 9 -11.78 -15.79 -3.35
N SER A 10 -11.54 -16.81 -2.52
CA SER A 10 -10.85 -18.05 -2.92
C SER A 10 -11.80 -19.19 -3.27
N GLY A 11 -13.12 -18.96 -3.24
CA GLY A 11 -14.15 -19.98 -3.51
C GLY A 11 -14.15 -20.49 -4.94
N THR A 12 -14.57 -21.74 -5.13
CA THR A 12 -14.66 -22.44 -6.42
C THR A 12 -15.66 -21.74 -7.35
N GLY A 13 -15.19 -21.02 -8.37
CA GLY A 13 -16.05 -20.44 -9.42
C GLY A 13 -15.67 -19.06 -9.91
N SER A 14 -14.85 -18.31 -9.19
CA SER A 14 -14.27 -17.05 -9.64
C SER A 14 -12.83 -17.26 -10.10
N ALA A 15 -12.39 -16.49 -11.08
CA ALA A 15 -10.95 -16.40 -11.36
C ALA A 15 -10.22 -16.14 -10.04
N VAL A 16 -9.16 -16.91 -9.74
CA VAL A 16 -8.39 -16.81 -8.50
C VAL A 16 -7.79 -15.41 -8.44
N ILE A 17 -8.42 -14.51 -7.69
CA ILE A 17 -8.02 -13.10 -7.58
C ILE A 17 -6.83 -12.95 -6.61
N LYS A 18 -6.68 -13.88 -5.65
CA LYS A 18 -5.60 -13.85 -4.66
C LYS A 18 -4.94 -15.23 -4.55
N SER A 19 -3.68 -15.32 -4.97
CA SER A 19 -2.86 -16.55 -4.91
C SER A 19 -1.99 -16.67 -3.65
N HIS A 20 -1.95 -15.65 -2.80
CA HIS A 20 -0.99 -15.56 -1.68
C HIS A 20 -1.64 -15.59 -0.28
N HIS A 21 -2.92 -15.88 -0.18
CA HIS A 21 -3.56 -16.18 1.10
C HIS A 21 -3.58 -17.71 1.34
N ASN A 22 -3.53 -18.12 2.62
CA ASN A 22 -3.46 -19.53 3.04
C ASN A 22 -4.70 -20.37 2.66
N VAL A 23 -5.58 -19.85 1.84
CA VAL A 23 -6.78 -20.53 1.35
C VAL A 23 -6.44 -21.25 0.05
N GLY A 24 -6.21 -22.55 0.14
CA GLY A 24 -5.94 -23.43 -1.01
C GLY A 24 -4.49 -23.48 -1.50
N GLY A 25 -3.57 -22.68 -0.96
CA GLY A 25 -2.17 -22.61 -1.38
C GLY A 25 -1.15 -23.30 -0.47
N LEU A 26 -1.58 -23.84 0.66
CA LEU A 26 -0.66 -24.51 1.58
C LEU A 26 -0.31 -25.92 1.06
N PRO A 27 0.95 -26.36 1.19
CA PRO A 27 1.35 -27.72 0.90
C PRO A 27 0.52 -28.73 1.73
N LYS A 28 0.21 -29.88 1.15
CA LYS A 28 -0.57 -30.92 1.86
C LYS A 28 0.15 -31.50 3.05
N ASP A 29 1.46 -31.47 3.05
CA ASP A 29 2.31 -31.92 4.16
C ASP A 29 3.13 -30.73 4.66
N LEU A 30 2.71 -30.17 5.78
CA LEU A 30 3.36 -29.07 6.49
C LEU A 30 4.20 -29.55 7.69
N GLY A 31 4.18 -30.85 7.98
CA GLY A 31 4.78 -31.38 9.21
C GLY A 31 4.08 -30.94 10.50
N PHE A 32 2.88 -30.33 10.38
CA PHE A 32 2.06 -29.90 11.51
C PHE A 32 0.73 -30.69 11.58
N SER A 33 0.15 -30.82 12.76
CA SER A 33 -1.14 -31.49 12.96
C SER A 33 -2.34 -30.72 12.39
N GLY A 34 -2.17 -29.43 12.04
CA GLY A 34 -3.22 -28.60 11.44
C GLY A 34 -2.88 -27.12 11.48
N VAL A 35 -3.75 -26.32 10.86
CA VAL A 35 -3.68 -24.85 10.84
C VAL A 35 -4.82 -24.30 11.69
N VAL A 36 -4.51 -23.40 12.62
CA VAL A 36 -5.48 -22.71 13.47
C VAL A 36 -5.75 -21.32 12.90
N GLU A 37 -6.99 -21.06 12.51
CA GLU A 37 -7.42 -19.81 11.89
C GLU A 37 -8.61 -19.18 12.65
N PRO A 38 -8.39 -18.61 13.84
CA PRO A 38 -9.48 -18.16 14.72
C PRO A 38 -10.26 -16.97 14.12
N LEU A 39 -9.72 -16.26 13.15
CA LEU A 39 -10.33 -15.09 12.51
C LEU A 39 -11.02 -15.41 11.18
N ARG A 40 -11.07 -16.68 10.77
CA ARG A 40 -11.51 -17.13 9.44
C ARG A 40 -12.94 -16.69 9.06
N TYR A 41 -13.80 -16.48 10.02
CA TYR A 41 -15.20 -16.11 9.81
C TYR A 41 -15.51 -14.65 10.16
N LEU A 42 -14.48 -13.84 10.42
CA LEU A 42 -14.63 -12.43 10.77
C LEU A 42 -14.26 -11.53 9.59
N PHE A 43 -15.00 -10.44 9.45
CA PHE A 43 -14.61 -9.33 8.60
C PHE A 43 -13.54 -8.47 9.27
N LYS A 44 -12.85 -7.63 8.48
CA LYS A 44 -11.73 -6.82 8.95
C LYS A 44 -12.12 -5.83 10.06
N ASP A 45 -13.29 -5.24 9.96
CA ASP A 45 -13.84 -4.35 10.98
C ASP A 45 -14.17 -5.09 12.29
N GLU A 46 -14.65 -6.32 12.19
CA GLU A 46 -14.90 -7.17 13.36
C GLU A 46 -13.60 -7.59 14.03
N VAL A 47 -12.56 -7.93 13.25
CA VAL A 47 -11.22 -8.23 13.78
C VAL A 47 -10.64 -7.01 14.50
N ARG A 48 -10.85 -5.79 13.99
CA ARG A 48 -10.44 -4.56 14.66
C ARG A 48 -11.18 -4.36 15.99
N LYS A 49 -12.49 -4.53 16.00
CA LYS A 49 -13.30 -4.47 17.23
C LYS A 49 -12.82 -5.49 18.25
N LEU A 50 -12.59 -6.74 17.82
CA LEU A 50 -12.03 -7.79 18.67
C LEU A 50 -10.66 -7.39 19.23
N GLY A 51 -9.79 -6.82 18.42
CA GLY A 51 -8.48 -6.33 18.85
C GLY A 51 -8.58 -5.30 19.98
N LEU A 52 -9.49 -4.34 19.86
CA LEU A 52 -9.75 -3.34 20.93
C LEU A 52 -10.29 -4.01 22.20
N LEU A 53 -11.22 -4.96 22.08
CA LEU A 53 -11.76 -5.71 23.22
C LEU A 53 -10.68 -6.54 23.94
N LEU A 54 -9.67 -7.01 23.22
CA LEU A 54 -8.52 -7.71 23.78
C LEU A 54 -7.45 -6.77 24.35
N GLY A 55 -7.69 -5.46 24.36
CA GLY A 55 -6.78 -4.46 24.95
C GLY A 55 -5.61 -4.07 24.06
N LEU A 56 -5.66 -4.36 22.75
CA LEU A 56 -4.61 -3.88 21.84
C LEU A 56 -4.71 -2.34 21.68
N PRO A 57 -3.58 -1.63 21.60
CA PRO A 57 -3.58 -0.18 21.38
C PRO A 57 -4.32 0.21 20.09
N GLU A 58 -5.10 1.26 20.13
CA GLU A 58 -5.85 1.78 18.98
C GLU A 58 -4.95 2.08 17.78
N SER A 59 -3.75 2.64 18.03
CA SER A 59 -2.75 2.91 16.99
C SER A 59 -2.27 1.65 16.24
N LEU A 60 -2.31 0.50 16.90
CA LEU A 60 -1.98 -0.77 16.27
C LEU A 60 -3.18 -1.35 15.50
N VAL A 61 -4.37 -1.29 16.10
CA VAL A 61 -5.60 -1.85 15.53
C VAL A 61 -6.04 -1.08 14.29
N ASN A 62 -5.97 0.24 14.33
CA ASN A 62 -6.42 1.14 13.25
C ASN A 62 -5.31 1.52 12.26
N ARG A 63 -4.11 0.93 12.38
CA ARG A 63 -3.07 1.18 11.37
C ARG A 63 -3.56 0.83 9.96
N GLN A 64 -3.14 1.62 8.99
CA GLN A 64 -3.41 1.30 7.59
C GLN A 64 -2.82 -0.08 7.22
N PRO A 65 -3.41 -0.80 6.25
CA PRO A 65 -2.86 -2.05 5.76
C PRO A 65 -1.42 -1.88 5.28
N PHE A 66 -0.59 -2.88 5.57
CA PHE A 66 0.76 -2.96 5.05
C PHE A 66 0.94 -4.36 4.46
N PRO A 67 1.37 -4.49 3.19
CA PRO A 67 1.46 -5.76 2.52
C PRO A 67 2.47 -6.70 3.18
N GLY A 68 2.21 -8.01 3.15
CA GLY A 68 3.09 -9.03 3.72
C GLY A 68 4.53 -8.97 3.18
N PRO A 69 4.74 -8.79 1.85
CA PRO A 69 6.08 -8.62 1.29
C PRO A 69 6.75 -7.27 1.63
N GLY A 70 6.08 -6.38 2.33
CA GLY A 70 6.61 -5.07 2.71
C GLY A 70 6.67 -4.09 1.55
N LEU A 71 7.71 -3.24 1.55
CA LEU A 71 7.91 -2.24 0.51
C LEU A 71 8.28 -2.81 -0.86
N SER A 72 8.57 -4.12 -0.96
CA SER A 72 8.97 -4.72 -2.22
C SER A 72 7.89 -4.62 -3.30
N VAL A 73 6.61 -4.79 -2.94
CA VAL A 73 5.47 -4.64 -3.87
C VAL A 73 5.21 -3.20 -4.32
N ARG A 74 5.96 -2.25 -3.80
CA ARG A 74 5.92 -0.83 -4.17
C ARG A 74 7.13 -0.39 -4.98
N VAL A 75 7.96 -1.35 -5.41
CA VAL A 75 9.06 -1.16 -6.36
C VAL A 75 8.71 -1.95 -7.60
N LEU A 76 8.26 -1.27 -8.67
CA LEU A 76 7.92 -1.97 -9.90
C LEU A 76 9.18 -2.50 -10.61
N GLY A 77 9.10 -3.76 -11.02
CA GLY A 77 10.20 -4.51 -11.62
C GLY A 77 11.24 -4.98 -10.61
N GLU A 78 12.52 -5.06 -11.03
CA GLU A 78 13.58 -5.59 -10.18
C GLU A 78 13.75 -4.79 -8.88
N ILE A 79 13.78 -5.50 -7.75
CA ILE A 79 13.95 -4.93 -6.42
C ILE A 79 15.44 -4.87 -6.10
N THR A 80 15.98 -3.67 -5.93
CA THR A 80 17.37 -3.44 -5.56
C THR A 80 17.48 -2.63 -4.26
N ARG A 81 18.63 -2.74 -3.60
CA ARG A 81 18.93 -1.92 -2.41
C ARG A 81 18.86 -0.42 -2.71
N GLU A 82 19.31 -0.01 -3.89
CA GLU A 82 19.28 1.36 -4.35
C GLU A 82 17.83 1.87 -4.47
N LYS A 83 16.95 1.13 -5.16
CA LYS A 83 15.55 1.48 -5.31
C LYS A 83 14.81 1.54 -3.97
N LEU A 84 15.11 0.61 -3.05
CA LEU A 84 14.55 0.65 -1.70
C LEU A 84 15.07 1.85 -0.89
N ALA A 85 16.33 2.24 -1.07
CA ALA A 85 16.89 3.42 -0.43
C ALA A 85 16.24 4.73 -0.92
N ILE A 86 15.76 4.76 -2.17
CA ILE A 86 14.98 5.86 -2.74
C ILE A 86 13.53 5.82 -2.24
N LEU A 87 12.87 4.65 -2.27
CA LEU A 87 11.46 4.53 -1.92
C LEU A 87 11.17 4.82 -0.45
N ARG A 88 12.02 4.35 0.47
CA ARG A 88 11.80 4.51 1.92
C ARG A 88 11.60 5.95 2.38
N PRO A 89 12.49 6.91 2.06
CA PRO A 89 12.27 8.31 2.44
C PRO A 89 11.08 8.92 1.69
N ALA A 90 10.83 8.57 0.42
CA ALA A 90 9.67 9.05 -0.32
C ALA A 90 8.36 8.60 0.34
N ASP A 91 8.24 7.31 0.73
CA ASP A 91 7.08 6.78 1.45
C ASP A 91 6.90 7.43 2.84
N ALA A 92 8.00 7.68 3.54
CA ALA A 92 7.96 8.37 4.83
C ALA A 92 7.39 9.78 4.70
N ILE A 93 7.80 10.56 3.69
CA ILE A 93 7.29 11.90 3.41
C ILE A 93 5.79 11.84 3.10
N VAL A 94 5.34 10.91 2.24
CA VAL A 94 3.92 10.74 1.92
C VAL A 94 3.11 10.48 3.19
N ARG A 95 3.55 9.55 4.03
CA ARG A 95 2.85 9.22 5.28
C ARG A 95 2.83 10.37 6.27
N GLU A 96 3.90 11.12 6.36
CA GLU A 96 3.99 12.29 7.25
C GLU A 96 3.03 13.41 6.82
N GLU A 97 3.05 13.79 5.54
CA GLU A 97 2.24 14.90 5.03
C GLU A 97 0.74 14.56 5.05
N ILE A 98 0.36 13.35 4.69
CA ILE A 98 -1.04 12.91 4.74
C ILE A 98 -1.51 12.76 6.19
N GLY A 99 -0.67 12.22 7.08
CA GLY A 99 -1.00 12.11 8.50
C GLY A 99 -1.22 13.46 9.20
N LYS A 100 -0.49 14.51 8.75
CA LYS A 100 -0.64 15.87 9.29
C LYS A 100 -1.87 16.61 8.74
N CYS A 101 -2.36 16.26 7.56
CA CYS A 101 -3.42 17.03 6.93
C CYS A 101 -4.81 16.85 7.59
N GLY A 102 -5.02 15.80 8.36
CA GLY A 102 -6.33 15.43 8.88
C GLY A 102 -7.33 15.02 7.79
N CYS A 103 -6.86 14.76 6.59
CA CYS A 103 -7.67 14.32 5.47
C CYS A 103 -8.13 12.89 5.69
N ARG A 104 -9.31 12.56 5.18
CA ARG A 104 -9.74 11.17 5.12
C ARG A 104 -8.86 10.40 4.14
N ALA A 105 -8.22 9.34 4.63
CA ALA A 105 -7.36 8.47 3.84
C ALA A 105 -7.21 7.12 4.58
N ASP A 106 -7.69 6.05 3.98
CA ASP A 106 -7.70 4.72 4.62
C ASP A 106 -6.44 3.91 4.29
N GLN A 107 -5.83 4.18 3.13
CA GLN A 107 -4.53 3.64 2.76
C GLN A 107 -3.79 4.63 1.85
N TYR A 108 -2.51 4.86 2.13
CA TYR A 108 -1.66 5.78 1.38
C TYR A 108 -0.20 5.39 1.46
N PHE A 109 0.52 5.56 0.34
CA PHE A 109 1.91 5.16 0.20
C PHE A 109 2.53 5.73 -1.09
N ALA A 110 3.86 5.61 -1.19
CA ALA A 110 4.61 5.88 -2.41
C ALA A 110 4.92 4.59 -3.17
N VAL A 111 4.95 4.67 -4.49
CA VAL A 111 5.36 3.60 -5.42
C VAL A 111 6.48 4.09 -6.29
N LEU A 112 7.59 3.35 -6.35
CA LEU A 112 8.67 3.61 -7.30
C LEU A 112 8.34 2.90 -8.62
N THR A 113 7.91 3.67 -9.62
CA THR A 113 7.35 3.13 -10.87
C THR A 113 8.36 2.44 -11.79
N GLY A 114 9.66 2.54 -11.50
CA GLY A 114 10.71 2.09 -12.41
C GLY A 114 10.93 2.99 -13.63
N VAL A 115 10.00 3.89 -13.94
CA VAL A 115 10.09 4.83 -15.06
C VAL A 115 11.00 5.99 -14.69
N LYS A 116 11.98 6.29 -15.56
CA LYS A 116 12.79 7.50 -15.47
C LYS A 116 12.33 8.56 -16.45
N SER A 117 12.45 9.80 -16.07
CA SER A 117 12.08 10.95 -16.89
C SER A 117 13.13 12.06 -16.84
N VAL A 118 13.09 12.94 -17.83
CA VAL A 118 13.93 14.14 -17.85
C VAL A 118 13.43 15.13 -16.82
N GLY A 119 14.36 15.70 -16.06
CA GLY A 119 14.14 16.80 -15.13
C GLY A 119 15.24 17.84 -15.24
N VAL A 120 15.06 18.94 -14.52
CA VAL A 120 16.07 20.00 -14.36
C VAL A 120 16.24 20.25 -12.86
N MET A 121 17.48 20.17 -12.38
CA MET A 121 17.83 20.51 -11.00
C MET A 121 19.04 21.46 -11.03
N GLY A 122 18.83 22.67 -10.50
CA GLY A 122 19.79 23.76 -10.72
C GLY A 122 19.96 24.03 -12.22
N ASP A 123 21.19 24.11 -12.67
CA ASP A 123 21.53 24.34 -14.10
C ASP A 123 21.74 23.03 -14.89
N GLY A 124 21.50 21.88 -14.24
CA GLY A 124 21.77 20.56 -14.80
C GLY A 124 20.51 19.80 -15.23
N ARG A 125 20.63 19.09 -16.37
CA ARG A 125 19.62 18.11 -16.79
C ARG A 125 19.78 16.82 -15.98
N THR A 126 18.68 16.29 -15.46
CA THR A 126 18.64 15.01 -14.76
C THR A 126 17.83 13.96 -15.53
N TYR A 127 18.05 12.69 -15.20
CA TYR A 127 17.27 11.57 -15.72
C TYR A 127 17.03 10.58 -14.59
N ASP A 128 15.98 10.86 -13.81
CA ASP A 128 15.72 10.21 -12.53
C ASP A 128 14.34 9.56 -12.51
N TYR A 129 14.07 8.83 -11.43
CA TYR A 129 12.84 8.07 -11.26
C TYR A 129 11.61 8.95 -11.06
N THR A 130 10.47 8.40 -11.49
CA THR A 130 9.14 8.89 -11.18
C THR A 130 8.57 8.10 -10.00
N VAL A 131 8.05 8.79 -9.01
CA VAL A 131 7.30 8.22 -7.89
C VAL A 131 5.82 8.50 -8.08
N ALA A 132 4.99 7.46 -7.94
CA ALA A 132 3.55 7.62 -7.84
C ALA A 132 3.13 7.66 -6.36
N VAL A 133 2.24 8.58 -6.03
CA VAL A 133 1.57 8.64 -4.73
C VAL A 133 0.20 8.00 -4.89
N ARG A 134 -0.05 6.95 -4.13
CA ARG A 134 -1.36 6.29 -4.03
C ARG A 134 -1.98 6.69 -2.70
N CYS A 135 -3.20 7.24 -2.75
CA CYS A 135 -3.98 7.54 -1.57
C CYS A 135 -5.44 7.26 -1.86
N VAL A 136 -6.09 6.42 -1.05
CA VAL A 136 -7.44 5.94 -1.30
C VAL A 136 -8.33 6.03 -0.07
N GLU A 137 -9.63 6.24 -0.35
CA GLU A 137 -10.72 6.06 0.60
C GLU A 137 -11.43 4.75 0.31
N THR A 138 -11.69 3.96 1.35
CA THR A 138 -12.38 2.68 1.26
C THR A 138 -13.04 2.32 2.58
N SER A 139 -14.08 1.53 2.54
CA SER A 139 -14.72 0.96 3.74
C SER A 139 -14.31 -0.48 4.00
N ASP A 140 -14.07 -1.26 2.95
CA ASP A 140 -13.92 -2.72 3.00
C ASP A 140 -12.65 -3.24 2.32
N PHE A 141 -11.89 -2.38 1.62
CA PHE A 141 -10.74 -2.69 0.77
C PHE A 141 -11.07 -3.57 -0.46
N MET A 142 -12.35 -3.88 -0.68
CA MET A 142 -12.83 -4.54 -1.89
C MET A 142 -12.97 -3.53 -3.02
N THR A 143 -13.51 -2.37 -2.71
CA THR A 143 -13.63 -1.22 -3.59
C THR A 143 -12.93 0.00 -3.00
N CYS A 144 -12.44 0.90 -3.82
CA CYS A 144 -11.90 2.18 -3.35
C CYS A 144 -12.02 3.28 -4.41
N VAL A 145 -12.01 4.51 -3.94
CA VAL A 145 -11.83 5.71 -4.75
C VAL A 145 -10.54 6.41 -4.32
N PHE A 146 -9.94 7.22 -5.19
CA PHE A 146 -8.81 8.03 -4.78
C PHE A 146 -9.26 9.09 -3.76
N ALA A 147 -8.43 9.37 -2.77
CA ALA A 147 -8.69 10.42 -1.79
C ALA A 147 -8.46 11.81 -2.45
N PRO A 148 -9.41 12.75 -2.38
CA PRO A 148 -9.24 14.09 -2.94
C PRO A 148 -8.37 14.95 -2.01
N LEU A 149 -7.06 14.69 -2.02
CA LEU A 149 -6.11 15.45 -1.19
C LEU A 149 -6.10 16.95 -1.59
N PRO A 150 -6.02 17.88 -0.62
CA PRO A 150 -5.86 19.30 -0.89
C PRO A 150 -4.62 19.58 -1.74
N TRP A 151 -4.69 20.54 -2.66
CA TRP A 151 -3.61 20.92 -3.56
C TRP A 151 -2.32 21.34 -2.85
N ASP A 152 -2.43 21.94 -1.68
CA ASP A 152 -1.27 22.33 -0.87
C ASP A 152 -0.55 21.12 -0.26
N VAL A 153 -1.30 20.06 0.11
CA VAL A 153 -0.73 18.77 0.56
C VAL A 153 0.02 18.10 -0.59
N LEU A 154 -0.60 17.99 -1.77
CA LEU A 154 0.06 17.43 -2.95
C LEU A 154 1.31 18.21 -3.33
N ARG A 155 1.25 19.54 -3.24
CA ARG A 155 2.41 20.43 -3.51
C ARG A 155 3.53 20.18 -2.51
N ARG A 156 3.23 20.07 -1.21
CA ARG A 156 4.24 19.78 -0.19
C ARG A 156 4.87 18.42 -0.38
N ILE A 157 4.06 17.37 -0.62
CA ILE A 157 4.56 16.01 -0.91
C ILE A 157 5.52 16.05 -2.10
N SER A 158 5.11 16.65 -3.22
CA SER A 158 5.93 16.73 -4.43
C SER A 158 7.23 17.51 -4.18
N SER A 159 7.13 18.69 -3.56
CA SER A 159 8.28 19.52 -3.24
C SER A 159 9.26 18.83 -2.31
N ARG A 160 8.77 18.21 -1.24
CA ARG A 160 9.63 17.49 -0.29
C ARG A 160 10.30 16.30 -0.92
N ILE A 161 9.57 15.46 -1.66
CA ILE A 161 10.15 14.29 -2.31
C ILE A 161 11.26 14.69 -3.28
N THR A 162 11.01 15.67 -4.15
CA THR A 162 12.01 16.08 -5.16
C THR A 162 13.22 16.81 -4.57
N ASN A 163 13.08 17.45 -3.42
CA ASN A 163 14.20 18.16 -2.78
C ASN A 163 14.97 17.30 -1.75
N GLU A 164 14.28 16.42 -1.04
CA GLU A 164 14.86 15.63 0.06
C GLU A 164 15.34 14.24 -0.38
N VAL A 165 14.79 13.69 -1.48
CA VAL A 165 15.10 12.34 -1.96
C VAL A 165 15.85 12.36 -3.27
N ARG A 166 17.14 12.03 -3.23
CA ARG A 166 17.96 11.95 -4.45
C ARG A 166 17.49 10.83 -5.37
N GLY A 167 17.53 11.07 -6.68
CA GLY A 167 17.15 10.10 -7.70
C GLY A 167 15.67 10.12 -8.06
N ILE A 168 14.91 11.11 -7.59
CA ILE A 168 13.52 11.38 -7.98
C ILE A 168 13.43 12.80 -8.53
N ASN A 169 12.89 12.94 -9.74
CA ASN A 169 12.62 14.25 -10.34
C ASN A 169 11.14 14.46 -10.70
N ARG A 170 10.28 13.47 -10.45
CA ARG A 170 8.85 13.56 -10.79
C ARG A 170 8.00 12.82 -9.78
N VAL A 171 6.91 13.48 -9.38
CA VAL A 171 5.86 12.88 -8.54
C VAL A 171 4.54 12.95 -9.30
N VAL A 172 3.82 11.84 -9.36
CA VAL A 172 2.48 11.74 -9.95
C VAL A 172 1.49 11.26 -8.89
N TYR A 173 0.23 11.62 -9.03
CA TYR A 173 -0.84 11.17 -8.15
C TYR A 173 -1.74 10.19 -8.88
N ASP A 174 -1.92 8.97 -8.33
CA ASP A 174 -2.78 7.95 -8.92
C ASP A 174 -4.23 8.18 -8.52
N ILE A 175 -5.05 8.60 -9.50
CA ILE A 175 -6.48 8.90 -9.35
C ILE A 175 -7.40 7.74 -9.77
N THR A 176 -6.86 6.54 -9.94
CA THR A 176 -7.64 5.40 -10.43
C THR A 176 -8.40 4.72 -9.30
N SER A 177 -9.68 4.45 -9.51
CA SER A 177 -10.53 3.70 -8.57
C SER A 177 -10.27 2.20 -8.65
N LYS A 178 -10.69 1.45 -7.62
CA LYS A 178 -10.78 0.00 -7.66
C LYS A 178 -12.26 -0.42 -7.64
N PRO A 179 -12.77 -1.14 -8.65
CA PRO A 179 -12.12 -1.40 -9.92
C PRO A 179 -11.94 -0.12 -10.77
N PRO A 180 -11.16 -0.12 -11.91
CA PRO A 180 -10.50 -1.28 -12.51
C PRO A 180 -9.10 -1.59 -11.93
N ALA A 181 -8.45 -0.64 -11.26
CA ALA A 181 -7.14 -0.89 -10.67
C ALA A 181 -7.24 -1.65 -9.33
N THR A 182 -6.10 -2.09 -8.82
CA THR A 182 -5.93 -2.56 -7.44
C THR A 182 -5.50 -1.42 -6.53
N ILE A 183 -5.43 -1.63 -5.21
CA ILE A 183 -4.89 -0.63 -4.28
C ILE A 183 -3.37 -0.63 -4.38
N GLU A 184 -2.71 -1.77 -4.11
CA GLU A 184 -1.29 -1.93 -4.38
C GLU A 184 -1.06 -2.10 -5.89
N TRP A 185 0.11 -1.75 -6.38
CA TRP A 185 0.43 -1.79 -7.82
C TRP A 185 0.99 -3.15 -8.26
N GLU A 186 1.46 -3.97 -7.32
CA GLU A 186 1.88 -5.37 -7.52
C GLU A 186 1.34 -6.30 -6.44
#